data_0d6af183a6b378814f34f6600fc97725
#
_entry.id   0d6af183a6b378814f34f6600fc97725
#
_cell.length_a   1.000
_cell.length_b   1.000
_cell.length_c   1.000
_cell.angle_alpha   90.00
_cell.angle_beta   90.00
_cell.angle_gamma   90.00
#
_symmetry.space_group_name_H-M   'P 1'
#
loop_
_entity.id
_entity.type
_entity.pdbx_description
1 polymer ?
#
loop_
_entity_poly.entity_id
_entity_poly.type
_entity_poly.pdbx_seq_one_letter_code
_entity_poly.pdbx_strand_id
1 'polypeptide(L)'
;SNDTVDAITKANGGELDGDKITTDTVDNLGYGYLGISSACVNVGGEPGSEASKDLRKAFATVFAVYRNVAIESYYGERASVINYPISNTSWAAPQPTDDGYKVAFSVDVNGNDIYTSDMTAEQRYDAALQAALGYFEAAGYTVEDGKLTAAPAGAKLEYEVQIPADGSGDHPSFMMISEASKALATIGMNLIVTDLSDSSGLWDGIDARQVDMWCAAWSATIDPDMYQIYYSDVADHNGDPGVGKNPYGGPLQGGSNKMYCIADAKLDDLIMDARESLDQSYRKTMYKACLDIVVDWAVEVPVYQRQNAIIFSTERVNMSTVTPDITTFYKWHSEIEKVELN
;
A
#
# COMPACT_ATOMS: atom_id res chain seq x y z
N SER A 1 9.56 -15.02 3.51
CA SER A 1 8.70 -15.43 4.65
C SER A 1 9.52 -16.04 5.79
N ASN A 2 8.96 -16.15 6.97
CA ASN A 2 9.58 -16.83 8.11
C ASN A 2 9.87 -18.31 7.79
N ASP A 3 9.00 -18.98 7.05
CA ASP A 3 9.21 -20.37 6.63
C ASP A 3 10.49 -20.56 5.78
N THR A 4 10.79 -19.60 4.91
CA THR A 4 12.04 -19.63 4.13
C THR A 4 13.27 -19.51 5.04
N VAL A 5 13.21 -18.63 6.02
CA VAL A 5 14.28 -18.45 7.00
C VAL A 5 14.49 -19.71 7.82
N ASP A 6 13.39 -20.32 8.29
CA ASP A 6 13.45 -21.57 9.08
C ASP A 6 14.03 -22.71 8.25
N ALA A 7 13.69 -22.80 6.97
CA ALA A 7 14.27 -23.82 6.08
C ALA A 7 15.79 -23.63 5.87
N ILE A 8 16.25 -22.38 5.71
CA ILE A 8 17.68 -22.05 5.55
C ILE A 8 18.45 -22.33 6.85
N THR A 9 17.97 -21.82 7.97
CA THR A 9 18.62 -22.01 9.26
C THR A 9 18.68 -23.47 9.66
N LYS A 10 17.63 -24.24 9.38
CA LYS A 10 17.63 -25.70 9.60
C LYS A 10 18.68 -26.39 8.72
N ALA A 11 18.82 -25.99 7.45
CA ALA A 11 19.82 -26.58 6.56
C ALA A 11 21.26 -26.30 7.02
N ASN A 12 21.51 -25.12 7.60
CA ASN A 12 22.82 -24.67 8.10
C ASN A 12 23.10 -25.01 9.58
N GLY A 13 22.15 -25.64 10.28
CA GLY A 13 22.35 -26.00 11.71
C GLY A 13 22.12 -24.82 12.68
N GLY A 14 21.37 -23.78 12.27
CA GLY A 14 20.91 -22.70 13.14
C GLY A 14 21.18 -21.27 12.64
N GLU A 15 21.95 -21.10 11.56
CA GLU A 15 22.34 -19.78 11.06
C GLU A 15 21.88 -19.56 9.62
N LEU A 16 21.75 -18.28 9.19
CA LEU A 16 21.44 -17.92 7.81
C LEU A 16 22.61 -18.22 6.85
N ASP A 17 23.83 -18.15 7.34
CA ASP A 17 25.06 -18.46 6.61
C ASP A 17 25.73 -19.68 7.19
N GLY A 18 26.15 -20.58 6.31
CA GLY A 18 26.82 -21.80 6.74
C GLY A 18 27.40 -22.60 5.58
N ASP A 19 27.84 -23.82 5.88
CA ASP A 19 28.54 -24.68 4.91
C ASP A 19 27.66 -25.08 3.70
N LYS A 20 26.34 -25.04 3.84
CA LYS A 20 25.39 -25.43 2.78
C LYS A 20 24.81 -24.25 2.03
N ILE A 21 24.44 -23.20 2.74
CA ILE A 21 23.73 -22.04 2.21
C ILE A 21 24.37 -20.77 2.73
N THR A 22 24.65 -19.83 1.84
CA THR A 22 24.94 -18.42 2.16
C THR A 22 23.78 -17.57 1.71
N THR A 23 23.29 -16.70 2.59
CA THR A 23 22.15 -15.82 2.33
C THR A 23 22.57 -14.36 2.44
N ASP A 24 22.33 -13.60 1.37
CA ASP A 24 22.41 -12.15 1.40
C ASP A 24 20.99 -11.56 1.34
N THR A 25 20.78 -10.37 1.90
CA THR A 25 19.49 -9.71 1.90
C THR A 25 19.60 -8.29 1.39
N VAL A 26 18.65 -7.92 0.54
CA VAL A 26 18.51 -6.56 -0.01
C VAL A 26 17.09 -6.08 0.11
N ASP A 27 16.89 -4.78 0.27
CA ASP A 27 15.55 -4.20 0.24
C ASP A 27 14.91 -4.44 -1.13
N ASN A 28 13.65 -4.86 -1.14
CA ASN A 28 12.87 -4.95 -2.37
C ASN A 28 12.56 -3.54 -2.90
N LEU A 29 12.70 -3.33 -4.19
CA LEU A 29 12.38 -2.03 -4.79
C LEU A 29 10.88 -1.73 -4.76
N GLY A 30 10.03 -2.76 -4.85
CA GLY A 30 8.58 -2.64 -4.76
C GLY A 30 8.08 -2.58 -3.32
N TYR A 31 6.79 -2.34 -3.15
CA TYR A 31 6.13 -2.32 -1.84
C TYR A 31 4.72 -2.91 -1.89
N GLY A 32 4.25 -3.44 -0.74
CA GLY A 32 2.90 -3.96 -0.59
C GLY A 32 1.91 -2.89 -0.18
N TYR A 33 0.70 -2.97 -0.72
CA TYR A 33 -0.37 -2.01 -0.48
C TYR A 33 -1.75 -2.66 -0.48
N LEU A 34 -2.74 -1.91 0.03
CA LEU A 34 -4.16 -2.16 -0.16
C LEU A 34 -4.74 -1.00 -0.96
N GLY A 35 -5.34 -1.30 -2.12
CA GLY A 35 -6.00 -0.32 -2.97
C GLY A 35 -7.49 -0.21 -2.66
N ILE A 36 -8.04 1.00 -2.77
CA ILE A 36 -9.46 1.29 -2.63
C ILE A 36 -9.92 2.08 -3.87
N SER A 37 -10.83 1.52 -4.64
CA SER A 37 -11.39 2.20 -5.80
C SER A 37 -12.29 3.36 -5.36
N SER A 38 -11.94 4.59 -5.69
CA SER A 38 -12.80 5.73 -5.38
C SER A 38 -14.08 5.75 -6.24
N ALA A 39 -14.09 5.06 -7.35
CA ALA A 39 -15.29 4.88 -8.18
C ALA A 39 -16.31 3.90 -7.55
N CYS A 40 -15.84 2.93 -6.75
CA CYS A 40 -16.69 1.93 -6.10
C CYS A 40 -17.01 2.29 -4.64
N VAL A 41 -16.08 3.00 -3.97
CA VAL A 41 -16.19 3.37 -2.56
C VAL A 41 -16.29 4.89 -2.43
N ASN A 42 -17.51 5.38 -2.56
CA ASN A 42 -17.82 6.81 -2.53
C ASN A 42 -19.23 7.08 -1.99
N VAL A 43 -19.52 8.35 -1.74
CA VAL A 43 -20.82 8.87 -1.34
C VAL A 43 -21.38 9.73 -2.46
N GLY A 44 -22.62 9.50 -2.83
CA GLY A 44 -23.35 10.31 -3.81
C GLY A 44 -22.84 10.23 -5.25
N GLY A 45 -21.94 9.30 -5.56
CA GLY A 45 -21.28 9.24 -6.87
C GLY A 45 -20.23 10.34 -7.06
N GLU A 46 -19.74 10.94 -5.98
CA GLU A 46 -18.75 12.03 -5.97
C GLU A 46 -17.44 11.58 -5.30
N PRO A 47 -16.54 10.85 -6.01
CA PRO A 47 -15.35 10.24 -5.43
C PRO A 47 -14.40 11.19 -4.71
N GLY A 48 -14.31 12.45 -5.14
CA GLY A 48 -13.44 13.48 -4.58
C GLY A 48 -14.08 14.31 -3.46
N SER A 49 -15.36 14.07 -3.09
CA SER A 49 -15.99 14.78 -1.98
C SER A 49 -15.38 14.41 -0.62
N GLU A 50 -15.43 15.30 0.35
CA GLU A 50 -14.96 15.02 1.72
C GLU A 50 -15.67 13.79 2.31
N ALA A 51 -17.01 13.68 2.11
CA ALA A 51 -17.77 12.52 2.56
C ALA A 51 -17.24 11.20 1.96
N SER A 52 -16.86 11.20 0.68
CA SER A 52 -16.29 10.03 0.01
C SER A 52 -14.88 9.71 0.54
N LYS A 53 -14.06 10.73 0.80
CA LYS A 53 -12.74 10.55 1.42
C LYS A 53 -12.88 10.00 2.85
N ASP A 54 -13.81 10.52 3.64
CA ASP A 54 -14.08 10.07 4.99
C ASP A 54 -14.53 8.61 5.01
N LEU A 55 -15.39 8.20 4.08
CA LEU A 55 -15.78 6.80 3.91
C LEU A 55 -14.55 5.90 3.70
N ARG A 56 -13.63 6.28 2.81
CA ARG A 56 -12.42 5.50 2.58
C ARG A 56 -11.43 5.56 3.75
N LYS A 57 -11.31 6.73 4.41
CA LYS A 57 -10.49 6.88 5.63
C LYS A 57 -10.98 6.00 6.78
N ALA A 58 -12.30 5.78 6.89
CA ALA A 58 -12.85 4.85 7.88
C ALA A 58 -12.27 3.44 7.70
N PHE A 59 -12.32 2.90 6.50
CA PHE A 59 -11.70 1.61 6.18
C PHE A 59 -10.20 1.62 6.36
N ALA A 60 -9.52 2.62 5.81
CA ALA A 60 -8.06 2.74 5.86
C ALA A 60 -7.52 2.79 7.29
N THR A 61 -8.23 3.45 8.21
CA THR A 61 -7.86 3.53 9.64
C THR A 61 -7.91 2.14 10.29
N VAL A 62 -8.93 1.35 10.01
CA VAL A 62 -9.05 -0.01 10.56
C VAL A 62 -8.01 -0.95 9.92
N PHE A 63 -7.75 -0.84 8.63
CA PHE A 63 -6.66 -1.62 8.01
C PHE A 63 -5.30 -1.24 8.60
N ALA A 64 -5.03 0.04 8.74
CA ALA A 64 -3.73 0.55 9.16
C ALA A 64 -3.33 0.08 10.56
N VAL A 65 -4.26 -0.06 11.50
CA VAL A 65 -3.93 -0.46 12.88
C VAL A 65 -3.44 -1.91 12.97
N TYR A 66 -3.82 -2.77 12.03
CA TYR A 66 -3.41 -4.18 12.00
C TYR A 66 -2.14 -4.44 11.18
N ARG A 67 -1.54 -3.41 10.52
CA ARG A 67 -0.37 -3.60 9.64
C ARG A 67 0.82 -4.22 10.36
N ASN A 68 1.19 -3.68 11.52
CA ASN A 68 2.38 -4.13 12.24
C ASN A 68 2.30 -5.62 12.60
N VAL A 69 1.21 -6.06 13.26
CA VAL A 69 1.06 -7.44 13.67
C VAL A 69 0.99 -8.40 12.47
N ALA A 70 0.34 -7.98 11.38
CA ALA A 70 0.23 -8.80 10.17
C ALA A 70 1.60 -8.99 9.49
N ILE A 71 2.35 -7.91 9.34
CA ILE A 71 3.66 -7.95 8.66
C ILE A 71 4.71 -8.65 9.52
N GLU A 72 4.73 -8.41 10.81
CA GLU A 72 5.61 -9.11 11.76
C GLU A 72 5.34 -10.63 11.78
N SER A 73 4.07 -11.04 11.79
CA SER A 73 3.71 -12.46 11.79
C SER A 73 4.15 -13.20 10.53
N TYR A 74 4.19 -12.53 9.37
CA TYR A 74 4.53 -13.15 8.09
C TYR A 74 6.03 -13.05 7.75
N TYR A 75 6.66 -11.89 7.99
CA TYR A 75 8.05 -11.60 7.60
C TYR A 75 9.01 -11.48 8.78
N GLY A 76 8.52 -11.36 10.02
CA GLY A 76 9.36 -11.01 11.16
C GLY A 76 10.00 -9.62 10.95
N GLU A 77 11.27 -9.52 11.29
CA GLU A 77 12.06 -8.28 11.17
C GLU A 77 12.49 -7.94 9.73
N ARG A 78 12.11 -8.78 8.72
CA ARG A 78 12.54 -8.63 7.32
C ARG A 78 11.59 -7.83 6.46
N ALA A 79 10.60 -7.21 7.09
CA ALA A 79 9.74 -6.20 6.49
C ALA A 79 9.41 -5.13 7.52
N SER A 80 9.09 -3.95 7.02
CA SER A 80 8.64 -2.81 7.83
C SER A 80 7.36 -2.23 7.27
N VAL A 81 6.54 -1.66 8.14
CA VAL A 81 5.37 -0.88 7.72
C VAL A 81 5.85 0.44 7.13
N ILE A 82 5.26 0.82 6.00
CA ILE A 82 5.49 2.11 5.36
C ILE A 82 4.25 3.00 5.51
N ASN A 83 4.45 4.32 5.48
CA ASN A 83 3.37 5.30 5.71
C ASN A 83 3.04 6.17 4.51
N TYR A 84 3.74 5.98 3.41
CA TYR A 84 3.48 6.67 2.15
C TYR A 84 3.47 5.67 1.00
N PRO A 85 2.64 5.90 -0.04
CA PRO A 85 2.56 5.01 -1.21
C PRO A 85 3.75 5.23 -2.15
N ILE A 86 4.93 4.88 -1.67
CA ILE A 86 6.21 4.96 -2.38
C ILE A 86 7.18 3.96 -1.76
N SER A 87 8.06 3.37 -2.59
CA SER A 87 9.14 2.53 -2.07
C SER A 87 10.03 3.31 -1.09
N ASN A 88 10.32 2.76 0.08
CA ASN A 88 11.22 3.38 1.05
C ASN A 88 12.69 3.42 0.57
N THR A 89 13.02 2.69 -0.50
CA THR A 89 14.34 2.77 -1.17
C THR A 89 14.47 4.01 -2.06
N SER A 90 13.36 4.68 -2.36
CA SER A 90 13.37 5.89 -3.19
C SER A 90 13.98 7.08 -2.43
N TRP A 91 14.80 7.85 -3.14
CA TRP A 91 15.34 9.11 -2.61
C TRP A 91 14.24 10.14 -2.28
N ALA A 92 13.06 10.03 -2.88
CA ALA A 92 11.91 10.90 -2.64
C ALA A 92 11.03 10.42 -1.48
N ALA A 93 11.24 9.22 -0.95
CA ALA A 93 10.42 8.70 0.13
C ALA A 93 10.56 9.54 1.41
N PRO A 94 9.44 10.03 1.97
CA PRO A 94 9.47 10.73 3.26
C PRO A 94 10.03 9.81 4.35
N GLN A 95 10.92 10.37 5.17
CA GLN A 95 11.56 9.68 6.28
C GLN A 95 10.97 10.13 7.62
N PRO A 96 10.99 9.30 8.67
CA PRO A 96 10.48 9.66 10.00
C PRO A 96 11.13 10.91 10.61
N THR A 97 12.32 11.28 10.13
CA THR A 97 13.06 12.47 10.56
C THR A 97 12.74 13.71 9.72
N ASP A 98 12.00 13.59 8.64
CA ASP A 98 11.64 14.71 7.77
C ASP A 98 10.53 15.56 8.42
N ASP A 99 10.62 16.87 8.27
CA ASP A 99 9.56 17.78 8.71
C ASP A 99 8.24 17.45 8.00
N GLY A 100 7.15 17.39 8.76
CA GLY A 100 5.83 17.07 8.22
C GLY A 100 5.61 15.58 7.91
N TYR A 101 6.51 14.68 8.32
CA TYR A 101 6.25 13.23 8.29
C TYR A 101 5.04 12.87 9.14
N LYS A 102 4.17 12.02 8.60
CA LYS A 102 2.99 11.53 9.31
C LYS A 102 2.87 10.02 9.20
N VAL A 103 2.41 9.39 10.27
CA VAL A 103 1.96 8.00 10.22
C VAL A 103 0.62 7.97 9.51
N ALA A 104 0.50 7.13 8.48
CA ALA A 104 -0.73 7.08 7.68
C ALA A 104 -1.92 6.60 8.52
N PHE A 105 -3.05 7.29 8.38
CA PHE A 105 -4.32 6.94 9.01
C PHE A 105 -4.26 6.82 10.54
N SER A 106 -3.54 7.76 11.17
CA SER A 106 -3.33 7.81 12.62
C SER A 106 -4.07 8.95 13.31
N VAL A 107 -4.88 9.72 12.57
CA VAL A 107 -5.70 10.81 13.13
C VAL A 107 -7.19 10.53 12.94
N ASP A 108 -8.01 11.07 13.84
CA ASP A 108 -9.46 11.02 13.73
C ASP A 108 -9.99 12.06 12.72
N VAL A 109 -11.30 12.08 12.52
CA VAL A 109 -11.99 13.01 11.60
C VAL A 109 -11.80 14.49 11.96
N ASN A 110 -11.45 14.78 13.22
CA ASN A 110 -11.16 16.13 13.69
C ASN A 110 -9.67 16.49 13.63
N GLY A 111 -8.83 15.56 13.15
CA GLY A 111 -7.38 15.74 13.05
C GLY A 111 -6.61 15.48 14.35
N ASN A 112 -7.23 14.89 15.38
CA ASN A 112 -6.57 14.53 16.62
C ASN A 112 -5.89 13.16 16.47
N ASP A 113 -4.75 12.99 17.14
CA ASP A 113 -4.09 11.70 17.17
C ASP A 113 -4.97 10.63 17.82
N ILE A 114 -5.11 9.49 17.13
CA ILE A 114 -5.89 8.33 17.62
C ILE A 114 -5.11 7.60 18.71
N TYR A 115 -3.79 7.56 18.61
CA TYR A 115 -2.94 6.70 19.43
C TYR A 115 -2.02 7.50 20.34
N THR A 116 -1.83 6.99 21.56
CA THR A 116 -0.79 7.46 22.49
C THR A 116 0.24 6.36 22.69
N SER A 117 1.42 6.72 23.19
CA SER A 117 2.55 5.79 23.36
C SER A 117 2.33 4.71 24.44
N ASP A 118 1.40 4.95 25.37
CA ASP A 118 1.05 4.07 26.48
C ASP A 118 -0.08 3.08 26.19
N MET A 119 -0.72 3.17 25.02
CA MET A 119 -1.77 2.25 24.62
C MET A 119 -1.26 0.84 24.36
N THR A 120 -1.97 -0.16 24.89
CA THR A 120 -1.81 -1.57 24.48
C THR A 120 -2.28 -1.79 23.06
N ALA A 121 -1.97 -2.95 22.47
CA ALA A 121 -2.45 -3.31 21.13
C ALA A 121 -3.99 -3.30 21.06
N GLU A 122 -4.66 -3.91 22.05
CA GLU A 122 -6.12 -3.94 22.12
C GLU A 122 -6.72 -2.54 22.22
N GLN A 123 -6.14 -1.67 23.04
CA GLN A 123 -6.58 -0.28 23.14
C GLN A 123 -6.43 0.48 21.82
N ARG A 124 -5.36 0.19 21.06
CA ARG A 124 -5.15 0.78 19.73
C ARG A 124 -6.17 0.27 18.72
N TYR A 125 -6.52 -1.03 18.74
CA TYR A 125 -7.56 -1.58 17.87
C TYR A 125 -8.92 -0.96 18.16
N ASP A 126 -9.30 -0.83 19.42
CA ASP A 126 -10.54 -0.18 19.84
C ASP A 126 -10.55 1.30 19.45
N ALA A 127 -9.46 2.04 19.67
CA ALA A 127 -9.35 3.45 19.30
C ALA A 127 -9.47 3.64 17.77
N ALA A 128 -8.85 2.78 16.96
CA ALA A 128 -8.98 2.81 15.51
C ALA A 128 -10.43 2.58 15.06
N LEU A 129 -11.12 1.63 15.68
CA LEU A 129 -12.51 1.32 15.36
C LEU A 129 -13.46 2.48 15.72
N GLN A 130 -13.23 3.14 16.86
CA GLN A 130 -13.99 4.34 17.25
C GLN A 130 -13.71 5.52 16.31
N ALA A 131 -12.46 5.73 15.90
CA ALA A 131 -12.12 6.75 14.91
C ALA A 131 -12.78 6.46 13.55
N ALA A 132 -12.80 5.19 13.13
CA ALA A 132 -13.50 4.78 11.91
C ALA A 132 -15.01 5.06 11.99
N LEU A 133 -15.63 4.80 13.13
CA LEU A 133 -17.05 5.12 13.34
C LEU A 133 -17.32 6.63 13.17
N GLY A 134 -16.42 7.48 13.68
CA GLY A 134 -16.49 8.94 13.48
C GLY A 134 -16.35 9.34 12.00
N TYR A 135 -15.48 8.68 11.25
CA TYR A 135 -15.36 8.89 9.81
C TYR A 135 -16.59 8.42 9.02
N PHE A 136 -17.18 7.27 9.38
CA PHE A 136 -18.45 6.83 8.77
C PHE A 136 -19.59 7.82 9.04
N GLU A 137 -19.69 8.36 10.25
CA GLU A 137 -20.69 9.36 10.60
C GLU A 137 -20.49 10.64 9.77
N ALA A 138 -19.24 11.12 9.64
CA ALA A 138 -18.90 12.27 8.80
C ALA A 138 -19.17 12.02 7.31
N ALA A 139 -19.03 10.77 6.86
CA ALA A 139 -19.41 10.36 5.51
C ALA A 139 -20.93 10.32 5.28
N GLY A 140 -21.73 10.48 6.33
CA GLY A 140 -23.19 10.51 6.24
C GLY A 140 -23.91 9.21 6.62
N TYR A 141 -23.20 8.24 7.19
CA TYR A 141 -23.84 7.05 7.74
C TYR A 141 -24.64 7.39 8.99
N THR A 142 -25.75 6.69 9.18
CA THR A 142 -26.51 6.77 10.44
C THR A 142 -25.86 5.84 11.47
N VAL A 143 -25.58 6.39 12.65
CA VAL A 143 -24.99 5.64 13.78
C VAL A 143 -25.99 5.63 14.93
N GLU A 144 -26.37 4.45 15.39
CA GLU A 144 -27.25 4.22 16.54
C GLU A 144 -26.61 3.19 17.48
N ASP A 145 -26.50 3.52 18.75
CA ASP A 145 -25.89 2.64 19.77
C ASP A 145 -24.48 2.13 19.38
N GLY A 146 -23.67 3.00 18.76
CA GLY A 146 -22.32 2.67 18.32
C GLY A 146 -22.23 1.75 17.10
N LYS A 147 -23.32 1.63 16.34
CA LYS A 147 -23.40 0.80 15.13
C LYS A 147 -23.96 1.58 13.94
N LEU A 148 -23.47 1.22 12.77
CA LEU A 148 -24.00 1.70 11.49
C LEU A 148 -25.34 1.02 11.21
N THR A 149 -26.40 1.83 11.00
CA THR A 149 -27.74 1.32 10.71
C THR A 149 -28.23 1.67 9.32
N ALA A 150 -27.68 2.70 8.69
CA ALA A 150 -27.97 3.08 7.31
C ALA A 150 -26.76 3.73 6.63
N ALA A 151 -26.62 3.48 5.33
CA ALA A 151 -25.63 4.11 4.49
C ALA A 151 -26.21 5.34 3.76
N PRO A 152 -25.41 6.38 3.48
CA PRO A 152 -25.83 7.49 2.63
C PRO A 152 -25.98 7.05 1.17
N ALA A 153 -26.59 7.89 0.35
CA ALA A 153 -26.77 7.61 -1.08
C ALA A 153 -25.44 7.28 -1.77
N GLY A 154 -25.43 6.24 -2.59
CA GLY A 154 -24.25 5.78 -3.31
C GLY A 154 -23.28 4.92 -2.49
N ALA A 155 -23.40 4.90 -1.17
CA ALA A 155 -22.60 4.05 -0.29
C ALA A 155 -23.39 2.81 0.18
N LYS A 156 -22.69 1.86 0.80
CA LYS A 156 -23.21 0.54 1.18
C LYS A 156 -22.84 0.22 2.63
N LEU A 157 -23.55 -0.75 3.24
CA LEU A 157 -23.17 -1.39 4.51
C LEU A 157 -22.36 -2.69 4.29
N GLU A 158 -22.05 -3.01 3.04
CA GLU A 158 -21.28 -4.18 2.63
C GLU A 158 -20.32 -3.79 1.54
N TYR A 159 -19.05 -4.14 1.70
CA TYR A 159 -17.98 -3.98 0.72
C TYR A 159 -17.14 -5.26 0.64
N GLU A 160 -16.38 -5.42 -0.43
CA GLU A 160 -15.48 -6.55 -0.64
C GLU A 160 -14.03 -6.10 -0.73
N VAL A 161 -13.14 -6.87 -0.11
CA VAL A 161 -11.70 -6.79 -0.35
C VAL A 161 -11.21 -8.11 -0.93
N GLN A 162 -10.55 -8.04 -2.08
CA GLN A 162 -9.98 -9.20 -2.77
C GLN A 162 -8.48 -9.30 -2.49
N ILE A 163 -8.00 -10.51 -2.28
CA ILE A 163 -6.60 -10.79 -2.02
C ILE A 163 -6.16 -12.05 -2.77
N PRO A 164 -5.03 -12.01 -3.52
CA PRO A 164 -4.48 -13.18 -4.17
C PRO A 164 -3.58 -13.97 -3.19
N ALA A 165 -4.20 -14.71 -2.27
CA ALA A 165 -3.53 -15.51 -1.24
C ALA A 165 -3.69 -17.02 -1.49
N ASP A 166 -3.80 -17.42 -2.76
CA ASP A 166 -3.90 -18.79 -3.27
C ASP A 166 -5.06 -19.60 -2.66
N GLY A 167 -6.11 -18.94 -2.14
CA GLY A 167 -7.22 -19.56 -1.43
C GLY A 167 -6.82 -20.18 -0.09
N SER A 168 -5.62 -19.92 0.39
CA SER A 168 -5.04 -20.50 1.60
C SER A 168 -4.64 -19.46 2.65
N GLY A 169 -4.79 -18.17 2.34
CA GLY A 169 -4.34 -17.07 3.19
C GLY A 169 -2.83 -16.82 3.14
N ASP A 170 -2.13 -17.39 2.17
CA ASP A 170 -0.67 -17.21 2.03
C ASP A 170 -0.31 -15.85 1.40
N HIS A 171 -0.59 -14.80 2.15
CA HIS A 171 -0.25 -13.44 1.79
C HIS A 171 -0.03 -12.59 3.05
N PRO A 172 0.98 -11.70 3.09
CA PRO A 172 1.27 -10.89 4.28
C PRO A 172 0.11 -10.02 4.76
N SER A 173 -0.74 -9.54 3.85
CA SER A 173 -1.87 -8.68 4.19
C SER A 173 -3.15 -9.46 4.58
N PHE A 174 -3.17 -10.79 4.47
CA PHE A 174 -4.37 -11.58 4.74
C PHE A 174 -4.86 -11.44 6.18
N MET A 175 -3.95 -11.49 7.16
CA MET A 175 -4.29 -11.27 8.56
C MET A 175 -4.85 -9.86 8.78
N MET A 176 -4.24 -8.84 8.20
CA MET A 176 -4.68 -7.45 8.31
C MET A 176 -6.15 -7.28 7.91
N ILE A 177 -6.53 -7.75 6.72
CA ILE A 177 -7.90 -7.60 6.23
C ILE A 177 -8.89 -8.50 6.96
N SER A 178 -8.45 -9.67 7.41
CA SER A 178 -9.29 -10.60 8.18
C SER A 178 -9.64 -10.04 9.56
N GLU A 179 -8.67 -9.46 10.27
CA GLU A 179 -8.93 -8.81 11.56
C GLU A 179 -9.75 -7.53 11.38
N ALA A 180 -9.48 -6.74 10.34
CA ALA A 180 -10.30 -5.57 10.01
C ALA A 180 -11.76 -5.95 9.71
N SER A 181 -12.00 -7.03 8.96
CA SER A 181 -13.34 -7.55 8.69
C SER A 181 -14.11 -7.89 9.98
N LYS A 182 -13.46 -8.60 10.91
CA LYS A 182 -14.04 -8.93 12.21
C LYS A 182 -14.37 -7.68 13.03
N ALA A 183 -13.44 -6.73 13.09
CA ALA A 183 -13.64 -5.49 13.83
C ALA A 183 -14.79 -4.66 13.24
N LEU A 184 -14.83 -4.45 11.93
CA LEU A 184 -15.88 -3.70 11.23
C LEU A 184 -17.27 -4.34 11.40
N ALA A 185 -17.35 -5.67 11.45
CA ALA A 185 -18.61 -6.37 11.70
C ALA A 185 -19.21 -5.99 13.05
N THR A 186 -18.41 -5.72 14.06
CA THR A 186 -18.89 -5.31 15.40
C THR A 186 -19.61 -3.96 15.40
N ILE A 187 -19.32 -3.11 14.45
CA ILE A 187 -19.99 -1.80 14.26
C ILE A 187 -21.01 -1.79 13.13
N GLY A 188 -21.36 -2.95 12.56
CA GLY A 188 -22.40 -3.05 11.54
C GLY A 188 -21.95 -2.86 10.10
N MET A 189 -20.65 -2.82 9.82
CA MET A 189 -20.08 -2.83 8.48
C MET A 189 -19.64 -4.25 8.10
N ASN A 190 -20.20 -4.79 7.02
CA ASN A 190 -19.81 -6.10 6.49
C ASN A 190 -18.67 -5.91 5.47
N LEU A 191 -17.46 -6.34 5.80
CA LEU A 191 -16.35 -6.41 4.86
C LEU A 191 -16.10 -7.88 4.48
N ILE A 192 -16.46 -8.23 3.26
CA ILE A 192 -16.24 -9.57 2.72
C ILE A 192 -14.77 -9.68 2.31
N VAL A 193 -14.08 -10.70 2.81
CA VAL A 193 -12.71 -11.04 2.41
C VAL A 193 -12.77 -12.19 1.40
N THR A 194 -12.38 -11.91 0.16
CA THR A 194 -12.33 -12.92 -0.91
C THR A 194 -10.89 -13.27 -1.24
N ASP A 195 -10.49 -14.47 -0.87
CA ASP A 195 -9.17 -15.03 -1.19
C ASP A 195 -9.20 -15.71 -2.55
N LEU A 196 -8.43 -15.16 -3.49
CA LEU A 196 -8.38 -15.61 -4.87
C LEU A 196 -7.31 -16.68 -5.05
N SER A 197 -7.69 -17.83 -5.58
CA SER A 197 -6.75 -18.86 -6.04
C SER A 197 -6.09 -18.53 -7.39
N ASP A 198 -6.72 -17.65 -8.17
CA ASP A 198 -6.21 -17.10 -9.42
C ASP A 198 -6.44 -15.59 -9.46
N SER A 199 -5.37 -14.82 -9.61
CA SER A 199 -5.42 -13.36 -9.62
C SER A 199 -5.74 -12.74 -10.99
N SER A 200 -5.88 -13.55 -12.04
CA SER A 200 -6.09 -13.01 -13.41
C SER A 200 -7.33 -12.15 -13.53
N GLY A 201 -8.44 -12.58 -12.92
CA GLY A 201 -9.70 -11.83 -12.91
C GLY A 201 -9.70 -10.57 -12.04
N LEU A 202 -8.75 -10.43 -11.11
CA LEU A 202 -8.65 -9.25 -10.25
C LEU A 202 -8.38 -7.99 -11.07
N TRP A 203 -7.40 -8.05 -11.96
CA TRP A 203 -6.99 -6.90 -12.76
C TRP A 203 -8.05 -6.49 -13.76
N ASP A 204 -8.72 -7.45 -14.40
CA ASP A 204 -9.86 -7.19 -15.27
C ASP A 204 -11.02 -6.51 -14.50
N GLY A 205 -11.28 -6.96 -13.29
CA GLY A 205 -12.30 -6.39 -12.41
C GLY A 205 -11.95 -4.97 -11.95
N ILE A 206 -10.69 -4.70 -11.62
CA ILE A 206 -10.21 -3.35 -11.28
C ILE A 206 -10.36 -2.41 -12.48
N ASP A 207 -9.92 -2.85 -13.65
CA ASP A 207 -10.03 -2.09 -14.90
C ASP A 207 -11.49 -1.79 -15.27
N ALA A 208 -12.39 -2.72 -14.97
CA ALA A 208 -13.82 -2.55 -15.16
C ALA A 208 -14.51 -1.73 -14.05
N ARG A 209 -13.79 -1.30 -13.00
CA ARG A 209 -14.33 -0.60 -11.82
C ARG A 209 -15.41 -1.41 -11.09
N GLN A 210 -15.14 -2.70 -10.91
CA GLN A 210 -16.04 -3.66 -10.25
C GLN A 210 -15.48 -4.23 -8.95
N VAL A 211 -14.25 -3.84 -8.58
CA VAL A 211 -13.59 -4.25 -7.34
C VAL A 211 -13.56 -3.07 -6.38
N ASP A 212 -14.13 -3.24 -5.20
CA ASP A 212 -14.16 -2.19 -4.17
C ASP A 212 -12.75 -1.95 -3.61
N MET A 213 -12.08 -3.02 -3.14
CA MET A 213 -10.75 -2.98 -2.51
C MET A 213 -9.95 -4.22 -2.88
N TRP A 214 -8.61 -4.11 -2.86
CA TRP A 214 -7.72 -5.22 -3.16
C TRP A 214 -6.37 -5.10 -2.47
N CYS A 215 -5.71 -6.23 -2.21
CA CYS A 215 -4.33 -6.29 -1.76
C CYS A 215 -3.42 -6.67 -2.91
N ALA A 216 -2.32 -5.94 -3.08
CA ALA A 216 -1.32 -6.21 -4.09
C ALA A 216 0.05 -5.62 -3.72
N ALA A 217 1.01 -5.73 -4.62
CA ALA A 217 2.32 -5.11 -4.49
C ALA A 217 2.71 -4.42 -5.80
N TRP A 218 3.31 -3.24 -5.69
CA TRP A 218 3.93 -2.56 -6.81
C TRP A 218 5.35 -3.05 -7.03
N SER A 219 5.74 -3.12 -8.30
CA SER A 219 7.13 -3.14 -8.70
C SER A 219 7.53 -1.71 -9.05
N ALA A 220 8.32 -1.09 -8.18
CA ALA A 220 8.70 0.31 -8.35
C ALA A 220 9.85 0.49 -9.35
N THR A 221 10.01 1.70 -9.86
CA THR A 221 11.13 2.15 -10.70
C THR A 221 12.10 3.01 -9.87
N ILE A 222 13.31 3.26 -10.40
CA ILE A 222 14.31 4.10 -9.74
C ILE A 222 13.82 5.55 -9.65
N ASP A 223 13.25 6.07 -10.74
CA ASP A 223 12.62 7.39 -10.72
C ASP A 223 11.24 7.29 -10.07
N PRO A 224 10.93 8.13 -9.07
CA PRO A 224 9.68 8.10 -8.33
C PRO A 224 8.52 8.80 -9.06
N ASP A 225 8.54 8.88 -10.37
CA ASP A 225 7.49 9.52 -11.18
C ASP A 225 6.10 8.94 -10.89
N MET A 226 5.18 9.79 -10.49
CA MET A 226 3.80 9.41 -10.12
C MET A 226 2.80 9.52 -11.29
N TYR A 227 3.25 9.92 -12.49
CA TYR A 227 2.40 10.19 -13.64
C TYR A 227 1.57 8.96 -14.05
N GLN A 228 2.21 7.82 -14.22
CA GLN A 228 1.57 6.59 -14.71
C GLN A 228 0.42 6.13 -13.81
N ILE A 229 0.54 6.30 -12.50
CA ILE A 229 -0.38 5.74 -11.50
C ILE A 229 -1.49 6.73 -11.13
N TYR A 230 -1.14 8.03 -10.98
CA TYR A 230 -2.02 8.99 -10.33
C TYR A 230 -2.44 10.17 -11.19
N TYR A 231 -1.78 10.43 -12.34
CA TYR A 231 -2.15 11.55 -13.18
C TYR A 231 -3.52 11.30 -13.83
N SER A 232 -4.47 12.21 -13.61
CA SER A 232 -5.86 12.09 -14.06
C SER A 232 -6.19 12.95 -15.28
N ASP A 233 -5.36 13.95 -15.58
CA ASP A 233 -5.58 14.98 -16.60
C ASP A 233 -6.96 15.66 -16.52
N VAL A 234 -7.44 15.83 -15.30
CA VAL A 234 -8.77 16.41 -15.07
C VAL A 234 -8.85 17.86 -15.54
N ALA A 235 -7.72 18.56 -15.60
CA ALA A 235 -7.61 19.93 -16.10
C ALA A 235 -7.32 20.01 -17.62
N ASP A 236 -7.30 18.88 -18.33
CA ASP A 236 -7.05 18.79 -19.79
C ASP A 236 -5.71 19.45 -20.21
N HIS A 237 -4.62 19.09 -19.48
CA HIS A 237 -3.29 19.64 -19.77
C HIS A 237 -2.71 19.21 -21.14
N ASN A 238 -3.15 18.09 -21.66
CA ASN A 238 -2.68 17.54 -22.93
C ASN A 238 -3.47 18.05 -24.14
N GLY A 239 -4.57 18.76 -23.94
CA GLY A 239 -5.40 19.29 -25.02
C GLY A 239 -6.14 18.22 -25.84
N ASP A 240 -6.26 17.01 -25.34
CA ASP A 240 -6.94 15.92 -26.01
C ASP A 240 -8.47 16.03 -25.83
N PRO A 241 -9.25 16.06 -26.92
CA PRO A 241 -10.70 16.15 -26.81
C PRO A 241 -11.29 14.95 -26.06
N GLY A 242 -11.91 15.20 -24.91
CA GLY A 242 -12.50 14.15 -24.08
C GLY A 242 -11.62 13.65 -22.93
N VAL A 243 -10.36 13.95 -22.97
CA VAL A 243 -9.40 13.80 -21.86
C VAL A 243 -9.70 14.87 -20.81
N GLY A 244 -9.48 14.61 -19.55
CA GLY A 244 -9.83 15.55 -18.49
C GLY A 244 -11.32 15.63 -18.15
N LYS A 245 -12.18 14.99 -18.97
CA LYS A 245 -13.62 14.94 -18.72
C LYS A 245 -14.09 13.65 -18.06
N ASN A 246 -13.18 12.69 -17.91
CA ASN A 246 -13.47 11.44 -17.21
C ASN A 246 -13.02 11.55 -15.76
N PRO A 247 -13.95 11.72 -14.80
CA PRO A 247 -13.57 11.86 -13.38
C PRO A 247 -13.02 10.57 -12.75
N TYR A 248 -13.02 9.45 -13.48
CA TYR A 248 -12.66 8.14 -12.94
C TYR A 248 -11.42 7.51 -13.56
N GLY A 249 -10.64 8.26 -14.20
CA GLY A 249 -9.44 7.69 -14.76
C GLY A 249 -8.94 8.58 -15.84
N GLY A 250 -7.69 8.77 -15.79
CA GLY A 250 -7.03 9.62 -16.74
C GLY A 250 -7.19 9.11 -18.15
N PRO A 251 -6.82 9.94 -19.03
CA PRO A 251 -6.89 9.78 -20.46
C PRO A 251 -5.92 8.75 -20.98
N LEU A 252 -4.96 8.39 -20.15
CA LEU A 252 -3.81 7.68 -20.62
C LEU A 252 -4.19 6.25 -20.99
N GLN A 253 -4.14 5.97 -22.27
CA GLN A 253 -4.21 4.61 -22.75
C GLN A 253 -3.12 3.80 -22.08
N GLY A 254 -3.52 2.81 -21.28
CA GLY A 254 -2.60 1.98 -20.51
C GLY A 254 -2.09 2.59 -19.20
N GLY A 255 -2.57 3.77 -18.81
CA GLY A 255 -2.27 4.32 -17.48
C GLY A 255 -2.98 3.56 -16.36
N SER A 256 -2.30 3.37 -15.23
CA SER A 256 -2.86 2.63 -14.09
C SER A 256 -3.71 3.51 -13.16
N ASN A 257 -3.83 4.81 -13.43
CA ASN A 257 -4.64 5.72 -12.63
C ASN A 257 -6.12 5.35 -12.57
N LYS A 258 -6.62 4.62 -13.56
CA LYS A 258 -7.97 4.06 -13.57
C LYS A 258 -8.22 3.05 -12.45
N MET A 259 -7.18 2.52 -11.82
CA MET A 259 -7.29 1.58 -10.69
C MET A 259 -7.90 2.27 -9.48
N TYR A 260 -7.38 3.45 -9.13
CA TYR A 260 -7.84 4.21 -7.97
C TYR A 260 -8.97 5.18 -8.32
N CYS A 261 -9.09 5.55 -9.58
CA CYS A 261 -10.06 6.51 -10.09
C CYS A 261 -9.96 7.90 -9.41
N ILE A 262 -8.74 8.30 -9.06
CA ILE A 262 -8.47 9.62 -8.51
C ILE A 262 -8.60 10.68 -9.62
N ALA A 263 -9.23 11.80 -9.32
CA ALA A 263 -9.36 12.94 -10.22
C ALA A 263 -9.14 14.22 -9.43
N ASP A 264 -7.91 14.77 -9.49
CA ASP A 264 -7.49 15.90 -8.67
C ASP A 264 -6.55 16.81 -9.46
N ALA A 265 -7.03 18.01 -9.81
CA ALA A 265 -6.25 18.97 -10.61
C ALA A 265 -4.96 19.41 -9.91
N LYS A 266 -4.99 19.56 -8.58
CA LYS A 266 -3.79 19.95 -7.82
C LYS A 266 -2.74 18.84 -7.83
N LEU A 267 -3.18 17.58 -7.72
CA LEU A 267 -2.26 16.43 -7.84
C LEU A 267 -1.65 16.39 -9.24
N ASP A 268 -2.45 16.59 -10.28
CA ASP A 268 -1.98 16.63 -11.66
C ASP A 268 -0.93 17.71 -11.87
N ASP A 269 -1.17 18.95 -11.39
CA ASP A 269 -0.20 20.06 -11.47
C ASP A 269 1.12 19.71 -10.77
N LEU A 270 1.06 19.18 -9.55
CA LEU A 270 2.25 18.80 -8.78
C LEU A 270 3.06 17.68 -9.44
N ILE A 271 2.38 16.71 -10.06
CA ILE A 271 3.03 15.63 -10.82
C ILE A 271 3.80 16.23 -12.00
N MET A 272 3.18 17.15 -12.75
CA MET A 272 3.83 17.79 -13.89
C MET A 272 4.99 18.69 -13.46
N ASP A 273 4.84 19.48 -12.39
CA ASP A 273 5.92 20.30 -11.82
C ASP A 273 7.13 19.44 -11.43
N ALA A 274 6.90 18.27 -10.83
CA ALA A 274 7.97 17.35 -10.49
C ALA A 274 8.69 16.78 -11.72
N ARG A 275 7.97 16.56 -12.82
CA ARG A 275 8.54 16.02 -14.07
C ARG A 275 9.35 17.07 -14.86
N GLU A 276 9.01 18.34 -14.74
CA GLU A 276 9.65 19.43 -15.48
C GLU A 276 10.95 19.94 -14.83
N SER A 277 11.24 19.50 -13.59
CA SER A 277 12.43 19.93 -12.85
C SER A 277 13.53 18.87 -12.82
N LEU A 278 14.78 19.32 -12.91
CA LEU A 278 15.97 18.50 -12.65
C LEU A 278 16.52 18.69 -11.22
N ASP A 279 15.97 19.62 -10.44
CA ASP A 279 16.34 19.83 -9.04
C ASP A 279 15.72 18.76 -8.17
N GLN A 280 16.54 17.86 -7.64
CA GLN A 280 16.10 16.73 -6.84
C GLN A 280 15.40 17.18 -5.54
N SER A 281 15.86 18.26 -4.92
CA SER A 281 15.25 18.77 -3.68
C SER A 281 13.86 19.35 -3.95
N TYR A 282 13.72 20.10 -5.04
CA TYR A 282 12.41 20.58 -5.49
C TYR A 282 11.46 19.43 -5.81
N ARG A 283 11.93 18.44 -6.59
CA ARG A 283 11.14 17.25 -6.94
C ARG A 283 10.69 16.50 -5.68
N LYS A 284 11.58 16.32 -4.68
CA LYS A 284 11.23 15.67 -3.41
C LYS A 284 10.09 16.41 -2.70
N THR A 285 10.09 17.73 -2.71
CA THR A 285 9.03 18.56 -2.13
C THR A 285 7.70 18.36 -2.89
N MET A 286 7.74 18.34 -4.21
CA MET A 286 6.54 18.10 -5.03
C MET A 286 5.97 16.69 -4.81
N TYR A 287 6.83 15.66 -4.79
CA TYR A 287 6.38 14.29 -4.51
C TYR A 287 5.79 14.15 -3.12
N LYS A 288 6.36 14.81 -2.10
CA LYS A 288 5.75 14.81 -0.75
C LYS A 288 4.33 15.36 -0.78
N ALA A 289 4.11 16.48 -1.48
CA ALA A 289 2.79 17.07 -1.64
C ALA A 289 1.83 16.16 -2.41
N CYS A 290 2.31 15.47 -3.46
CA CYS A 290 1.53 14.46 -4.18
C CYS A 290 1.12 13.30 -3.26
N LEU A 291 2.06 12.76 -2.49
CA LEU A 291 1.83 11.65 -1.56
C LEU A 291 0.82 12.02 -0.47
N ASP A 292 0.87 13.24 0.04
CA ASP A 292 -0.11 13.75 1.01
C ASP A 292 -1.53 13.78 0.42
N ILE A 293 -1.68 14.17 -0.84
CA ILE A 293 -2.98 14.16 -1.54
C ILE A 293 -3.48 12.73 -1.73
N VAL A 294 -2.62 11.80 -2.16
CA VAL A 294 -3.00 10.39 -2.35
C VAL A 294 -3.45 9.76 -1.04
N VAL A 295 -2.74 10.03 0.06
CA VAL A 295 -3.13 9.56 1.40
C VAL A 295 -4.44 10.21 1.85
N ASP A 296 -4.66 11.50 1.57
CA ASP A 296 -5.92 12.18 1.89
C ASP A 296 -7.12 11.61 1.12
N TRP A 297 -6.93 11.23 -0.14
CA TRP A 297 -7.97 10.52 -0.89
C TRP A 297 -8.27 9.12 -0.36
N ALA A 298 -7.35 8.56 0.43
CA ALA A 298 -7.44 7.22 1.01
C ALA A 298 -7.74 6.13 -0.03
N VAL A 299 -7.14 6.25 -1.22
CA VAL A 299 -7.25 5.26 -2.31
C VAL A 299 -6.18 4.19 -2.24
N GLU A 300 -5.13 4.42 -1.46
CA GLU A 300 -4.08 3.45 -1.23
C GLU A 300 -3.65 3.47 0.25
N VAL A 301 -3.75 2.34 0.90
CA VAL A 301 -3.18 2.12 2.23
C VAL A 301 -1.78 1.51 2.01
N PRO A 302 -0.70 2.26 2.28
CA PRO A 302 0.65 1.70 2.23
C PRO A 302 0.79 0.67 3.34
N VAL A 303 1.32 -0.51 3.04
CA VAL A 303 1.36 -1.59 4.02
C VAL A 303 2.79 -1.95 4.38
N TYR A 304 3.62 -2.42 3.45
CA TYR A 304 4.93 -2.92 3.81
C TYR A 304 5.99 -2.74 2.73
N GLN A 305 7.22 -2.64 3.20
CA GLN A 305 8.44 -2.79 2.45
C GLN A 305 9.18 -4.02 2.99
N ARG A 306 9.53 -4.97 2.11
CA ARG A 306 10.19 -6.20 2.49
C ARG A 306 11.62 -6.30 1.96
N GLN A 307 12.38 -7.22 2.51
CA GLN A 307 13.66 -7.62 1.97
C GLN A 307 13.51 -8.83 1.05
N ASN A 308 14.37 -8.90 0.04
CA ASN A 308 14.56 -10.10 -0.79
C ASN A 308 15.78 -10.87 -0.29
N ALA A 309 15.66 -12.19 -0.22
CA ALA A 309 16.80 -13.07 0.02
C ALA A 309 17.45 -13.48 -1.30
N ILE A 310 18.76 -13.42 -1.34
CA ILE A 310 19.60 -13.96 -2.39
C ILE A 310 20.32 -15.17 -1.80
N ILE A 311 20.06 -16.35 -2.33
CA ILE A 311 20.43 -17.61 -1.72
C ILE A 311 21.44 -18.31 -2.62
N PHE A 312 22.61 -18.64 -2.08
CA PHE A 312 23.68 -19.35 -2.79
C PHE A 312 23.90 -20.71 -2.15
N SER A 313 24.21 -21.71 -2.98
CA SER A 313 24.77 -22.96 -2.50
C SER A 313 26.25 -22.77 -2.17
N THR A 314 26.60 -22.70 -0.90
CA THR A 314 27.98 -22.49 -0.46
C THR A 314 28.91 -23.67 -0.89
N GLU A 315 28.35 -24.88 -0.99
CA GLU A 315 29.10 -26.03 -1.45
C GLU A 315 29.51 -25.94 -2.92
N ARG A 316 28.73 -25.24 -3.75
CA ARG A 316 28.89 -25.20 -5.21
C ARG A 316 29.48 -23.90 -5.72
N VAL A 317 29.24 -22.80 -5.05
CA VAL A 317 29.67 -21.45 -5.46
C VAL A 317 30.87 -21.04 -4.62
N ASN A 318 31.93 -20.61 -5.29
CA ASN A 318 33.05 -19.96 -4.63
C ASN A 318 32.62 -18.53 -4.19
N MET A 319 32.20 -18.41 -2.96
CA MET A 319 31.65 -17.15 -2.44
C MET A 319 32.64 -15.99 -2.46
N SER A 320 33.96 -16.27 -2.51
CA SER A 320 34.96 -15.20 -2.64
C SER A 320 34.98 -14.52 -4.01
N THR A 321 34.30 -15.11 -5.00
CA THR A 321 34.20 -14.60 -6.37
C THR A 321 32.85 -13.88 -6.62
N VAL A 322 31.92 -13.95 -5.69
CA VAL A 322 30.66 -13.20 -5.75
C VAL A 322 30.93 -11.76 -5.31
N THR A 323 30.38 -10.79 -6.04
CA THR A 323 30.54 -9.38 -5.66
C THR A 323 30.05 -9.11 -4.24
N PRO A 324 30.82 -8.38 -3.41
CA PRO A 324 30.35 -7.97 -2.08
C PRO A 324 29.39 -6.78 -2.10
N ASP A 325 29.19 -6.14 -3.27
CA ASP A 325 28.46 -4.87 -3.40
C ASP A 325 27.01 -5.08 -3.81
N ILE A 326 26.40 -6.20 -3.42
CA ILE A 326 25.00 -6.49 -3.73
C ILE A 326 24.09 -5.49 -3.02
N THR A 327 23.23 -4.82 -3.79
CA THR A 327 22.23 -3.86 -3.33
C THR A 327 20.91 -4.05 -4.05
N THR A 328 19.89 -3.27 -3.70
CA THR A 328 18.63 -3.17 -4.44
C THR A 328 18.86 -2.87 -5.93
N PHE A 329 19.89 -2.12 -6.27
CA PHE A 329 20.18 -1.61 -7.62
C PHE A 329 21.34 -2.32 -8.31
N TYR A 330 22.27 -2.92 -7.56
CA TYR A 330 23.40 -3.70 -8.07
C TYR A 330 23.22 -5.16 -7.68
N LYS A 331 22.85 -5.98 -8.66
CA LYS A 331 22.42 -7.36 -8.43
C LYS A 331 23.61 -8.30 -8.38
N TRP A 332 23.46 -9.45 -7.72
CA TRP A 332 24.49 -10.50 -7.64
C TRP A 332 25.02 -10.94 -9.01
N HIS A 333 24.19 -10.88 -10.04
CA HIS A 333 24.57 -11.27 -11.40
C HIS A 333 25.13 -10.12 -12.24
N SER A 334 25.30 -8.93 -11.68
CA SER A 334 25.93 -7.80 -12.40
C SER A 334 27.37 -8.07 -12.78
N GLU A 335 28.02 -9.00 -12.08
CA GLU A 335 29.39 -9.47 -12.34
C GLU A 335 29.44 -11.01 -12.47
N ILE A 336 28.43 -11.60 -13.10
CA ILE A 336 28.27 -13.07 -13.21
C ILE A 336 29.48 -13.75 -13.87
N GLU A 337 30.19 -13.03 -14.74
CA GLU A 337 31.40 -13.53 -15.43
C GLU A 337 32.58 -13.74 -14.48
N LYS A 338 32.54 -13.20 -13.27
CA LYS A 338 33.58 -13.38 -12.24
C LYS A 338 33.27 -14.53 -11.29
N VAL A 339 32.02 -15.02 -11.28
CA VAL A 339 31.58 -16.08 -10.35
C VAL A 339 32.13 -17.42 -10.79
N GLU A 340 32.82 -18.08 -9.88
CA GLU A 340 33.40 -19.40 -10.09
C GLU A 340 32.69 -20.46 -9.23
N LEU A 341 32.70 -21.69 -9.71
CA LEU A 341 32.27 -22.85 -8.93
C LEU A 341 33.45 -23.48 -8.19
N ASN A 342 33.13 -24.07 -7.01
CA ASN A 342 34.10 -24.82 -6.23
C ASN A 342 34.51 -26.14 -6.95
#